data_2e89705a31725182d1218f3ae6bc33b4
#
_entry.id   2e89705a31725182d1218f3ae6bc33b4
#
_cell.length_a   1.000
_cell.length_b   1.000
_cell.length_c   1.000
_cell.angle_alpha   90.00
_cell.angle_beta   90.00
_cell.angle_gamma   90.00
#
_symmetry.space_group_name_H-M   'P 1'
#
loop_
_entity.id
_entity.type
_entity.pdbx_description
1 polymer ?
#
loop_
_entity_poly.entity_id
_entity_poly.type
_entity_poly.pdbx_seq_one_letter_code
_entity_poly.pdbx_strand_id
1 'polypeptide(L)'
;MSKRYYVKLTTGKELTGTAKEIVTQLRNESRLMAISPRKYAKLIAKSYKMSTGLKLRTWTYNSFVKSLGKSLMVMEFKEIK
;
A
#
# COMPACT_ATOMS: atom_id res chain seq x y z
N MET A 1 -0.99 -14.71 -13.78
CA MET A 1 -0.48 -15.00 -12.44
C MET A 1 -0.31 -13.74 -11.65
N SER A 2 -0.64 -13.79 -10.37
CA SER A 2 -0.55 -12.63 -9.51
C SER A 2 0.89 -12.40 -9.07
N LYS A 3 1.34 -11.16 -9.18
CA LYS A 3 2.66 -10.78 -8.66
C LYS A 3 2.58 -10.66 -7.15
N ARG A 4 3.68 -11.00 -6.48
CA ARG A 4 3.79 -10.91 -5.04
C ARG A 4 4.87 -9.90 -4.68
N TYR A 5 4.70 -9.26 -3.54
CA TYR A 5 5.59 -8.19 -3.10
C TYR A 5 5.96 -8.34 -1.64
N TYR A 6 7.10 -7.78 -1.30
CA TYR A 6 7.53 -7.61 0.07
C TYR A 6 7.65 -6.11 0.34
N VAL A 7 7.02 -5.65 1.41
CA VAL A 7 7.02 -4.24 1.77
C VAL A 7 7.38 -4.10 3.25
N LYS A 8 8.38 -3.28 3.55
CA LYS A 8 8.71 -2.96 4.92
C LYS A 8 8.43 -1.48 5.15
N LEU A 9 7.53 -1.20 6.08
CA LEU A 9 7.15 0.16 6.41
C LEU A 9 8.17 0.82 7.34
N THR A 10 8.16 2.16 7.37
CA THR A 10 9.06 2.91 8.25
C THR A 10 8.80 2.65 9.74
N THR A 11 7.63 2.10 10.06
CA THR A 11 7.30 1.69 11.43
C THR A 11 7.94 0.36 11.83
N GLY A 12 8.59 -0.33 10.87
CA GLY A 12 9.18 -1.65 11.09
C GLY A 12 8.28 -2.80 10.71
N LYS A 13 7.02 -2.54 10.34
CA LYS A 13 6.07 -3.57 9.95
C LYS A 13 6.43 -4.16 8.58
N GLU A 14 6.41 -5.49 8.47
CA GLU A 14 6.69 -6.19 7.22
C GLU A 14 5.41 -6.80 6.68
N LEU A 15 5.18 -6.63 5.38
CA LEU A 15 4.00 -7.15 4.68
C LEU A 15 4.45 -7.93 3.44
N THR A 16 3.85 -9.10 3.23
CA THR A 16 4.13 -9.92 2.04
C THR A 16 2.83 -10.45 1.46
N GLY A 17 2.83 -10.69 0.16
CA GLY A 17 1.68 -11.24 -0.54
C GLY A 17 1.43 -10.53 -1.85
N THR A 18 0.24 -10.77 -2.44
CA THR A 18 -0.20 -10.05 -3.62
C THR A 18 -0.50 -8.61 -3.25
N ALA A 19 -0.61 -7.73 -4.26
CA ALA A 19 -0.93 -6.34 -4.01
C ALA A 19 -2.22 -6.18 -3.20
N LYS A 20 -3.25 -6.95 -3.55
CA LYS A 20 -4.52 -6.91 -2.82
C LYS A 20 -4.36 -7.36 -1.37
N GLU A 21 -3.55 -8.40 -1.14
CA GLU A 21 -3.30 -8.89 0.21
C GLU A 21 -2.57 -7.84 1.06
N ILE A 22 -1.59 -7.16 0.47
CA ILE A 22 -0.85 -6.10 1.16
C ILE A 22 -1.79 -4.96 1.56
N VAL A 23 -2.63 -4.50 0.63
CA VAL A 23 -3.59 -3.44 0.91
C VAL A 23 -4.58 -3.87 1.99
N THR A 24 -5.02 -5.13 1.95
CA THR A 24 -5.94 -5.68 2.95
C THR A 24 -5.29 -5.70 4.33
N GLN A 25 -4.03 -6.10 4.41
CA GLN A 25 -3.29 -6.12 5.68
C GLN A 25 -3.15 -4.70 6.25
N LEU A 26 -2.83 -3.73 5.40
CA LEU A 26 -2.75 -2.33 5.81
C LEU A 26 -4.09 -1.83 6.35
N ARG A 27 -5.18 -2.15 5.64
CA ARG A 27 -6.52 -1.78 6.08
C ARG A 27 -6.85 -2.36 7.46
N ASN A 28 -6.54 -3.63 7.66
CA ASN A 28 -6.86 -4.31 8.91
C ASN A 28 -6.13 -3.67 10.10
N GLU A 29 -4.92 -3.19 9.89
CA GLU A 29 -4.13 -2.57 10.93
C GLU A 29 -4.54 -1.13 11.22
N SER A 30 -5.15 -0.46 10.27
CA SER A 30 -5.54 0.94 10.40
C SER A 30 -6.84 1.16 11.16
N ARG A 31 -7.51 0.09 11.60
CA ARG A 31 -8.83 0.12 12.24
C ARG A 31 -9.95 0.57 11.29
N LEU A 32 -9.68 0.63 9.99
CA LEU A 32 -10.67 0.99 8.98
C LEU A 32 -11.23 -0.25 8.29
N MET A 33 -11.51 -1.29 9.07
CA MET A 33 -11.97 -2.57 8.53
C MET A 33 -13.36 -2.51 7.89
N ALA A 34 -14.12 -1.46 8.20
CA ALA A 34 -15.47 -1.30 7.64
C ALA A 34 -15.47 -0.90 6.16
N ILE A 35 -14.33 -0.43 5.63
CA ILE A 35 -14.23 -0.02 4.23
C ILE A 35 -13.50 -1.09 3.41
N SER A 36 -13.77 -1.12 2.10
CA SER A 36 -13.10 -2.07 1.23
C SER A 36 -11.62 -1.72 1.06
N PRO A 37 -10.75 -2.70 0.72
CA PRO A 37 -9.33 -2.42 0.47
C PRO A 37 -9.13 -1.34 -0.59
N ARG A 38 -9.97 -1.31 -1.62
CA ARG A 38 -9.87 -0.31 -2.68
C ARG A 38 -10.15 1.10 -2.17
N LYS A 39 -11.17 1.25 -1.34
CA LYS A 39 -11.49 2.55 -0.72
C LYS A 39 -10.38 2.97 0.22
N TYR A 40 -9.80 2.03 0.95
CA TYR A 40 -8.68 2.29 1.83
C TYR A 40 -7.48 2.82 1.04
N ALA A 41 -7.17 2.20 -0.11
CA ALA A 41 -6.06 2.65 -0.96
C ALA A 41 -6.27 4.09 -1.42
N LYS A 42 -7.50 4.44 -1.83
CA LYS A 42 -7.82 5.81 -2.24
C LYS A 42 -7.69 6.80 -1.09
N LEU A 43 -8.10 6.40 0.10
CA LEU A 43 -8.01 7.23 1.30
C LEU A 43 -6.55 7.52 1.65
N ILE A 44 -5.70 6.51 1.63
CA ILE A 44 -4.27 6.66 1.89
C ILE A 44 -3.62 7.56 0.84
N ALA A 45 -3.97 7.38 -0.44
CA ALA A 45 -3.43 8.21 -1.50
C ALA A 45 -3.80 9.68 -1.31
N LYS A 46 -5.03 9.95 -0.88
CA LYS A 46 -5.49 11.31 -0.60
C LYS A 46 -4.72 11.93 0.57
N SER A 47 -4.59 11.19 1.67
CA SER A 47 -3.85 11.65 2.84
C SER A 47 -2.38 11.93 2.50
N TYR A 48 -1.76 11.04 1.74
CA TYR A 48 -0.36 11.18 1.35
C TYR A 48 -0.16 12.42 0.50
N LYS A 49 -1.08 12.67 -0.45
CA LYS A 49 -1.03 13.85 -1.29
C LYS A 49 -1.16 15.14 -0.47
N MET A 50 -2.04 15.15 0.51
CA MET A 50 -2.24 16.30 1.40
C MET A 50 -1.02 16.58 2.26
N SER A 51 -0.32 15.52 2.69
CA SER A 51 0.86 15.67 3.56
C SER A 51 2.15 15.98 2.81
N THR A 52 2.33 15.40 1.63
CA THR A 52 3.60 15.48 0.90
C THR A 52 3.52 16.18 -0.45
N GLY A 53 2.31 16.35 -0.98
CA GLY A 53 2.10 16.88 -2.33
C GLY A 53 2.31 15.82 -3.42
N LEU A 54 2.71 14.61 -3.07
CA LEU A 54 2.97 13.53 -4.01
C LEU A 54 1.72 12.68 -4.20
N LYS A 55 1.50 12.23 -5.44
CA LYS A 55 0.32 11.46 -5.78
C LYS A 55 0.64 9.96 -5.92
N LEU A 56 -0.11 9.12 -5.21
CA LEU A 56 -0.03 7.67 -5.37
C LEU A 56 -1.05 7.23 -6.42
N ARG A 57 -0.68 6.22 -7.21
CA ARG A 57 -1.59 5.66 -8.21
C ARG A 57 -2.56 4.69 -7.54
N THR A 58 -3.84 4.76 -7.89
CA THR A 58 -4.88 3.93 -7.29
C THR A 58 -5.72 3.18 -8.32
N TRP A 59 -5.27 3.12 -9.58
CA TRP A 59 -6.02 2.47 -10.65
C TRP A 59 -6.20 0.97 -10.42
N THR A 60 -5.13 0.30 -9.98
CA THR A 60 -5.17 -1.12 -9.64
C THR A 60 -4.40 -1.31 -8.34
N TYR A 61 -4.59 -2.47 -7.71
CA TYR A 61 -3.83 -2.79 -6.50
C TYR A 61 -2.33 -2.83 -6.79
N ASN A 62 -1.94 -3.40 -7.94
CA ASN A 62 -0.52 -3.44 -8.33
C ASN A 62 0.07 -2.05 -8.51
N SER A 63 -0.66 -1.15 -9.18
CA SER A 63 -0.22 0.24 -9.36
C SER A 63 -0.07 0.95 -8.02
N PHE A 64 -1.03 0.74 -7.13
CA PHE A 64 -0.99 1.36 -5.80
C PHE A 64 0.21 0.87 -5.00
N VAL A 65 0.44 -0.45 -4.95
CA VAL A 65 1.55 -1.01 -4.18
C VAL A 65 2.90 -0.59 -4.75
N LYS A 66 3.04 -0.54 -6.07
CA LYS A 66 4.27 -0.05 -6.70
C LYS A 66 4.53 1.42 -6.37
N SER A 67 3.49 2.25 -6.41
CA SER A 67 3.61 3.66 -6.02
C SER A 67 3.96 3.79 -4.54
N LEU A 68 3.32 2.99 -3.70
CA LEU A 68 3.57 2.97 -2.26
C LEU A 68 5.02 2.58 -1.98
N GLY A 69 5.57 1.63 -2.74
CA GLY A 69 6.95 1.19 -2.58
C GLY A 69 7.98 2.28 -2.85
N LYS A 70 7.60 3.29 -3.62
CA LYS A 70 8.45 4.46 -3.91
C LYS A 70 8.16 5.64 -2.98
N SER A 71 7.22 5.46 -2.04
CA SER A 71 6.79 6.54 -1.15
C SER A 71 7.69 6.64 0.08
N LEU A 72 7.52 7.73 0.82
CA LEU A 72 8.25 7.95 2.07
C LEU A 72 7.76 7.04 3.21
N MET A 73 6.64 6.35 3.01
CA MET A 73 6.07 5.46 4.02
C MET A 73 6.71 4.08 4.03
N VAL A 74 7.47 3.74 2.99
CA VAL A 74 8.07 2.42 2.81
C VAL A 74 9.58 2.51 2.89
N MET A 75 10.16 1.69 3.79
CA MET A 75 11.61 1.60 3.97
C MET A 75 12.24 0.65 2.96
N GLU A 76 11.56 -0.46 2.66
CA GLU A 76 12.06 -1.47 1.73
C GLU A 76 10.91 -2.03 0.91
N PHE A 77 11.14 -2.22 -0.38
CA PHE A 77 10.15 -2.76 -1.32
C PHE A 77 10.83 -3.70 -2.29
N LYS A 78 10.27 -4.91 -2.44
CA LYS A 78 10.78 -5.90 -3.39
C LYS A 78 9.63 -6.61 -4.07
N GLU A 79 9.80 -6.94 -5.35
CA GLU A 79 8.88 -7.81 -6.06
C GLU A 79 9.36 -9.25 -5.90
N ILE A 80 8.51 -10.11 -5.41
CA ILE A 80 8.81 -11.53 -5.20
C ILE A 80 8.24 -12.31 -6.37
N LYS A 81 9.06 -13.09 -7.01
CA LYS A 81 8.59 -13.96 -8.11
C LYS A 81 8.17 -15.32 -7.61
#